data_679059e4994777773ebb191583aa978f
#
_entry.id   679059e4994777773ebb191583aa978f
#
_cell.length_a   1.000
_cell.length_b   1.000
_cell.length_c   1.000
_cell.angle_alpha   90.00
_cell.angle_beta   90.00
_cell.angle_gamma   90.00
#
_symmetry.space_group_name_H-M   'P 1'
#
loop_
_entity.id
_entity.type
_entity.pdbx_description
1 polymer ?
#
loop_
_entity_poly.entity_id
_entity_poly.type
_entity_poly.pdbx_seq_one_letter_code
_entity_poly.pdbx_strand_id
1 'polypeptide(L)'
;MMPSAATVRAIYRCLLRDARELQRTPHFNIRRELKLEQWGVGGFVEPLPVQEETRGTNDPRVLTSLEEFRRLRDDAFRMGSPSIDVDASAKLDEAIETLSELSDQLLLAQCSSVTVTDGVRIEASSKYVQSHSNPASNTYRFTYRVTITNQNEECSIQILGRQYTFESEKGQRVALPRNSPGIVGATPLLAPGQTFEYGSGVDIDAPRGSVTGCLHAVRKTEDDDDGELFDVLVSKFALVAPHTPGNR
;
A
#
# COMPACT_ATOMS: atom_id res chain seq x y z
N MET A 1 -13.17 -28.20 -20.10
CA MET A 1 -11.97 -29.09 -19.99
C MET A 1 -11.63 -29.14 -18.51
N MET A 2 -11.62 -30.31 -17.88
CA MET A 2 -11.27 -30.42 -16.46
C MET A 2 -9.82 -30.05 -16.20
N PRO A 3 -9.52 -29.24 -15.18
CA PRO A 3 -8.16 -28.95 -14.81
C PRO A 3 -7.45 -30.21 -14.32
N SER A 4 -6.18 -30.36 -14.67
CA SER A 4 -5.40 -31.50 -14.20
C SER A 4 -5.16 -31.39 -12.69
N ALA A 5 -5.07 -32.53 -12.00
CA ALA A 5 -4.72 -32.58 -10.59
C ALA A 5 -3.36 -31.91 -10.28
N ALA A 6 -2.48 -31.83 -11.28
CA ALA A 6 -1.20 -31.11 -11.18
C ALA A 6 -1.41 -29.59 -11.17
N THR A 7 -2.30 -29.06 -12.03
CA THR A 7 -2.66 -27.63 -12.09
C THR A 7 -3.29 -27.18 -10.77
N VAL A 8 -4.27 -27.92 -10.25
CA VAL A 8 -4.93 -27.61 -8.97
C VAL A 8 -3.91 -27.56 -7.83
N ARG A 9 -3.01 -28.56 -7.74
CA ARG A 9 -1.95 -28.57 -6.72
C ARG A 9 -0.96 -27.43 -6.86
N ALA A 10 -0.66 -27.00 -8.08
CA ALA A 10 0.23 -25.86 -8.31
C ALA A 10 -0.39 -24.56 -7.80
N ILE A 11 -1.63 -24.27 -8.17
CA ILE A 11 -2.40 -23.09 -7.71
C ILE A 11 -2.49 -23.09 -6.19
N TYR A 12 -2.86 -24.22 -5.56
CA TYR A 12 -2.93 -24.33 -4.11
C TYR A 12 -1.60 -24.02 -3.41
N ARG A 13 -0.48 -24.52 -3.95
CA ARG A 13 0.86 -24.19 -3.40
C ARG A 13 1.20 -22.72 -3.53
N CYS A 14 0.86 -22.07 -4.64
CA CYS A 14 1.05 -20.65 -4.82
C CYS A 14 0.24 -19.85 -3.80
N LEU A 15 -1.05 -20.14 -3.65
CA LEU A 15 -1.92 -19.49 -2.67
C LEU A 15 -1.39 -19.63 -1.24
N LEU A 16 -0.92 -20.83 -0.87
CA LEU A 16 -0.33 -21.06 0.46
C LEU A 16 0.95 -20.27 0.68
N ARG A 17 1.83 -20.21 -0.32
CA ARG A 17 3.08 -19.45 -0.26
C ARG A 17 2.77 -17.97 -0.06
N ASP A 18 1.91 -17.44 -0.91
CA ASP A 18 1.63 -16.02 -0.99
C ASP A 18 0.87 -15.54 0.27
N ALA A 19 -0.08 -16.34 0.78
CA ALA A 19 -0.73 -16.05 2.04
C ALA A 19 0.23 -16.07 3.25
N ARG A 20 1.22 -16.98 3.28
CA ARG A 20 2.24 -17.00 4.32
C ARG A 20 3.18 -15.81 4.25
N GLU A 21 3.49 -15.34 3.04
CA GLU A 21 4.33 -14.15 2.85
C GLU A 21 3.63 -12.91 3.35
N LEU A 22 2.35 -12.71 3.05
CA LEU A 22 1.54 -11.62 3.60
C LEU A 22 1.48 -11.65 5.13
N GLN A 23 1.40 -12.84 5.75
CA GLN A 23 1.44 -12.97 7.21
C GLN A 23 2.72 -12.45 7.85
N ARG A 24 3.82 -12.43 7.11
CA ARG A 24 5.13 -11.96 7.59
C ARG A 24 5.30 -10.46 7.48
N THR A 25 4.36 -9.77 6.80
CA THR A 25 4.41 -8.32 6.64
C THR A 25 3.67 -7.67 7.81
N PRO A 26 4.38 -7.15 8.83
CA PRO A 26 3.75 -6.53 9.98
C PRO A 26 3.00 -5.27 9.55
N HIS A 27 1.87 -5.01 10.18
CA HIS A 27 1.06 -3.81 9.99
C HIS A 27 0.49 -3.58 8.58
N PHE A 28 0.57 -4.58 7.68
CA PHE A 28 -0.07 -4.48 6.38
C PHE A 28 -1.54 -4.91 6.47
N ASN A 29 -2.44 -4.00 6.14
CA ASN A 29 -3.85 -4.29 5.98
C ASN A 29 -4.14 -4.71 4.54
N ILE A 30 -4.79 -5.86 4.36
CA ILE A 30 -5.23 -6.32 3.04
C ILE A 30 -6.31 -5.36 2.55
N ARG A 31 -6.14 -4.81 1.35
CA ARG A 31 -7.01 -3.79 0.79
C ARG A 31 -7.63 -4.26 -0.52
N ARG A 32 -8.95 -4.17 -0.62
CA ARG A 32 -9.68 -4.55 -1.84
C ARG A 32 -9.55 -3.52 -2.94
N GLU A 33 -9.55 -2.23 -2.60
CA GLU A 33 -9.43 -1.14 -3.56
C GLU A 33 -8.44 -0.09 -3.06
N LEU A 34 -7.38 0.12 -3.81
CA LEU A 34 -6.46 1.22 -3.64
C LEU A 34 -6.49 2.08 -4.90
N LYS A 35 -7.19 3.21 -4.85
CA LYS A 35 -7.15 4.22 -5.89
C LYS A 35 -5.85 5.03 -5.77
N LEU A 36 -4.71 4.37 -6.01
CA LEU A 36 -3.39 5.00 -5.98
C LEU A 36 -3.11 5.87 -7.22
N GLU A 37 -4.03 5.92 -8.17
CA GLU A 37 -3.83 6.62 -9.44
C GLU A 37 -4.21 8.10 -9.39
N GLN A 38 -4.77 8.58 -8.29
CA GLN A 38 -5.09 10.00 -8.10
C GLN A 38 -3.86 10.75 -7.59
N TRP A 39 -3.37 11.70 -8.39
CA TRP A 39 -2.19 12.52 -8.07
C TRP A 39 -2.59 13.94 -7.71
N GLY A 40 -1.77 14.58 -6.86
CA GLY A 40 -2.00 15.96 -6.49
C GLY A 40 -3.28 16.18 -5.68
N VAL A 41 -3.81 15.11 -5.08
CA VAL A 41 -5.02 15.13 -4.26
C VAL A 41 -4.64 14.84 -2.82
N GLY A 42 -5.14 15.65 -1.90
CA GLY A 42 -5.02 15.44 -0.46
C GLY A 42 -6.31 15.80 0.25
N GLY A 43 -6.60 15.14 1.35
CA GLY A 43 -7.80 15.39 2.16
C GLY A 43 -7.84 14.59 3.43
N PHE A 44 -8.72 15.00 4.34
CA PHE A 44 -9.02 14.23 5.55
C PHE A 44 -9.81 12.98 5.17
N VAL A 45 -9.46 11.87 5.78
CA VAL A 45 -10.09 10.56 5.56
C VAL A 45 -10.35 9.88 6.90
N GLU A 46 -11.29 8.94 6.92
CA GLU A 46 -11.44 8.04 8.05
C GLU A 46 -10.17 7.19 8.22
N PRO A 47 -9.67 7.04 9.46
CA PRO A 47 -8.52 6.19 9.74
C PRO A 47 -8.76 4.77 9.21
N LEU A 48 -7.77 4.20 8.53
CA LEU A 48 -7.84 2.78 8.18
C LEU A 48 -7.79 1.98 9.49
N PRO A 49 -8.70 1.01 9.68
CA PRO A 49 -8.69 0.20 10.88
C PRO A 49 -7.34 -0.54 11.00
N VAL A 50 -6.81 -0.61 12.20
CA VAL A 50 -5.61 -1.40 12.50
C VAL A 50 -5.97 -2.89 12.36
N GLN A 51 -5.02 -3.72 11.98
CA GLN A 51 -5.25 -5.14 11.69
C GLN A 51 -5.94 -5.92 12.84
N GLU A 52 -5.76 -5.49 14.09
CA GLU A 52 -6.43 -6.06 15.26
C GLU A 52 -7.90 -5.61 15.40
N GLU A 53 -8.23 -4.42 14.89
CA GLU A 53 -9.57 -3.82 14.97
C GLU A 53 -10.44 -4.16 13.75
N THR A 54 -9.83 -4.67 12.67
CA THR A 54 -10.53 -5.01 11.42
C THR A 54 -11.39 -6.25 11.49
N ARG A 55 -11.34 -7.00 12.57
CA ARG A 55 -12.24 -8.13 12.80
C ARG A 55 -13.69 -7.62 12.85
N GLY A 56 -14.38 -7.72 11.72
CA GLY A 56 -15.80 -7.37 11.64
C GLY A 56 -16.13 -6.02 11.04
N THR A 57 -15.19 -5.27 10.52
CA THR A 57 -15.51 -4.04 9.76
C THR A 57 -15.99 -4.36 8.36
N ASN A 58 -17.06 -3.69 7.93
CA ASN A 58 -17.58 -3.76 6.57
C ASN A 58 -16.90 -2.72 5.64
N ASP A 59 -15.68 -2.27 5.94
CA ASP A 59 -14.98 -1.35 5.06
C ASP A 59 -14.59 -2.09 3.77
N PRO A 60 -15.16 -1.70 2.61
CA PRO A 60 -14.90 -2.38 1.34
C PRO A 60 -13.44 -2.25 0.88
N ARG A 61 -12.65 -1.36 1.51
CA ARG A 61 -11.23 -1.16 1.21
C ARG A 61 -10.32 -2.15 1.92
N VAL A 62 -10.84 -2.86 2.92
CA VAL A 62 -10.06 -3.77 3.75
C VAL A 62 -10.71 -5.14 3.75
N LEU A 63 -9.98 -6.14 3.33
CA LEU A 63 -10.32 -7.54 3.64
C LEU A 63 -9.97 -7.78 5.09
N THR A 64 -10.98 -8.07 5.87
CA THR A 64 -10.98 -8.00 7.33
C THR A 64 -10.08 -9.02 8.03
N SER A 65 -9.49 -9.95 7.33
CA SER A 65 -8.41 -10.77 7.88
C SER A 65 -7.81 -11.72 6.85
N LEU A 66 -6.59 -12.13 7.08
CA LEU A 66 -5.97 -13.32 6.47
C LEU A 66 -6.85 -14.58 6.64
N GLU A 67 -7.75 -14.61 7.62
CA GLU A 67 -8.74 -15.68 7.79
C GLU A 67 -9.80 -15.67 6.70
N GLU A 68 -10.19 -14.50 6.20
CA GLU A 68 -11.15 -14.40 5.10
C GLU A 68 -10.50 -14.87 3.79
N PHE A 69 -9.23 -14.52 3.55
CA PHE A 69 -8.44 -15.11 2.46
C PHE A 69 -8.24 -16.62 2.63
N ARG A 70 -8.07 -17.10 3.86
CA ARG A 70 -8.00 -18.53 4.14
C ARG A 70 -9.33 -19.21 3.87
N ARG A 71 -10.46 -18.59 4.22
CA ARG A 71 -11.80 -19.10 3.89
C ARG A 71 -12.03 -19.18 2.40
N LEU A 72 -11.78 -18.07 1.67
CA LEU A 72 -11.89 -18.05 0.21
C LEU A 72 -11.02 -19.12 -0.44
N ARG A 73 -9.78 -19.26 0.03
CA ARG A 73 -8.86 -20.32 -0.39
C ARG A 73 -9.43 -21.71 -0.07
N ASP A 74 -9.87 -21.95 1.16
CA ASP A 74 -10.34 -23.26 1.62
C ASP A 74 -11.67 -23.63 0.95
N ASP A 75 -12.53 -22.65 0.67
CA ASP A 75 -13.77 -22.84 -0.07
C ASP A 75 -13.50 -23.13 -1.55
N ALA A 76 -12.56 -22.42 -2.19
CA ALA A 76 -12.12 -22.71 -3.56
C ALA A 76 -11.50 -24.11 -3.71
N PHE A 77 -10.89 -24.66 -2.64
CA PHE A 77 -10.22 -25.96 -2.64
C PHE A 77 -10.92 -27.07 -1.87
N ARG A 78 -12.07 -26.82 -1.23
CA ARG A 78 -12.92 -27.87 -0.68
C ARG A 78 -13.56 -28.73 -1.79
N MET A 79 -12.73 -29.32 -2.60
CA MET A 79 -13.07 -30.31 -3.62
C MET A 79 -13.33 -31.68 -2.96
N GLY A 80 -14.34 -31.76 -2.15
CA GLY A 80 -14.69 -32.97 -1.42
C GLY A 80 -16.12 -33.44 -1.64
N SER A 81 -16.76 -33.08 -2.76
CA SER A 81 -18.07 -33.68 -3.11
C SER A 81 -18.12 -34.05 -4.59
N PRO A 82 -18.48 -35.27 -4.94
CA PRO A 82 -18.43 -35.78 -6.31
C PRO A 82 -19.65 -35.40 -7.15
N SER A 83 -20.15 -34.18 -7.03
CA SER A 83 -21.29 -33.77 -7.84
C SER A 83 -20.91 -32.57 -8.72
N ILE A 84 -20.70 -32.92 -9.99
CA ILE A 84 -20.95 -32.10 -11.17
C ILE A 84 -19.76 -31.29 -11.73
N ASP A 85 -19.39 -31.63 -12.97
CA ASP A 85 -18.35 -31.09 -13.83
C ASP A 85 -18.38 -29.56 -14.06
N VAL A 86 -19.54 -28.92 -13.92
CA VAL A 86 -19.71 -27.47 -14.12
C VAL A 86 -19.10 -26.65 -12.96
N ASP A 87 -19.13 -27.20 -11.77
CA ASP A 87 -18.65 -26.53 -10.54
C ASP A 87 -17.11 -26.47 -10.47
N ALA A 88 -16.41 -27.46 -11.05
CA ALA A 88 -14.95 -27.52 -10.99
C ALA A 88 -14.26 -26.44 -11.83
N SER A 89 -14.84 -26.03 -12.98
CA SER A 89 -14.29 -24.95 -13.78
C SER A 89 -14.51 -23.59 -13.12
N ALA A 90 -15.70 -23.34 -12.57
CA ALA A 90 -16.01 -22.12 -11.85
C ALA A 90 -15.11 -21.94 -10.61
N LYS A 91 -14.88 -23.02 -9.85
CA LYS A 91 -13.97 -23.00 -8.70
C LYS A 91 -12.50 -22.79 -9.08
N LEU A 92 -12.09 -23.25 -10.26
CA LEU A 92 -10.76 -22.99 -10.76
C LEU A 92 -10.60 -21.51 -11.13
N ASP A 93 -11.59 -20.93 -11.81
CA ASP A 93 -11.58 -19.51 -12.20
C ASP A 93 -11.56 -18.63 -10.93
N GLU A 94 -12.37 -18.93 -9.92
CA GLU A 94 -12.36 -18.26 -8.62
C GLU A 94 -10.98 -18.37 -7.91
N ALA A 95 -10.35 -19.54 -7.97
CA ALA A 95 -9.03 -19.75 -7.39
C ALA A 95 -7.93 -18.96 -8.13
N ILE A 96 -8.05 -18.79 -9.44
CA ILE A 96 -7.14 -17.97 -10.26
C ILE A 96 -7.34 -16.49 -9.95
N GLU A 97 -8.58 -16.03 -9.84
CA GLU A 97 -8.90 -14.66 -9.43
C GLU A 97 -8.34 -14.36 -8.03
N THR A 98 -8.57 -15.26 -7.07
CA THR A 98 -8.02 -15.15 -5.71
C THR A 98 -6.48 -15.09 -5.71
N LEU A 99 -5.83 -15.90 -6.56
CA LEU A 99 -4.37 -15.88 -6.69
C LEU A 99 -3.87 -14.56 -7.28
N SER A 100 -4.56 -14.01 -8.27
CA SER A 100 -4.25 -12.71 -8.84
C SER A 100 -4.37 -11.60 -7.81
N GLU A 101 -5.50 -11.56 -7.09
CA GLU A 101 -5.74 -10.58 -6.03
C GLU A 101 -4.69 -10.68 -4.91
N LEU A 102 -4.34 -11.89 -4.48
CA LEU A 102 -3.32 -12.14 -3.48
C LEU A 102 -1.93 -11.68 -3.94
N SER A 103 -1.60 -11.89 -5.21
CA SER A 103 -0.34 -11.42 -5.80
C SER A 103 -0.26 -9.89 -5.86
N ASP A 104 -1.37 -9.23 -6.16
CA ASP A 104 -1.47 -7.77 -6.14
C ASP A 104 -1.32 -7.22 -4.71
N GLN A 105 -1.91 -7.88 -3.71
CA GLN A 105 -1.74 -7.52 -2.30
C GLN A 105 -0.29 -7.72 -1.82
N LEU A 106 0.38 -8.79 -2.26
CA LEU A 106 1.80 -9.00 -1.96
C LEU A 106 2.69 -7.91 -2.57
N LEU A 107 2.45 -7.56 -3.82
CA LEU A 107 3.17 -6.48 -4.48
C LEU A 107 2.96 -5.15 -3.73
N LEU A 108 1.72 -4.88 -3.34
CA LEU A 108 1.38 -3.68 -2.57
C LEU A 108 2.06 -3.70 -1.19
N ALA A 109 2.09 -4.85 -0.51
CA ALA A 109 2.77 -5.00 0.77
C ALA A 109 4.28 -4.73 0.65
N GLN A 110 4.92 -5.23 -0.40
CA GLN A 110 6.33 -4.95 -0.70
C GLN A 110 6.59 -3.47 -1.01
N CYS A 111 5.60 -2.80 -1.61
CA CYS A 111 5.65 -1.38 -1.95
C CYS A 111 5.09 -0.46 -0.84
N SER A 112 4.90 -0.98 0.36
CA SER A 112 4.34 -0.24 1.49
C SER A 112 5.32 -0.16 2.65
N SER A 113 5.13 0.86 3.49
CA SER A 113 5.82 0.98 4.78
C SER A 113 4.91 1.61 5.82
N VAL A 114 5.18 1.30 7.09
CA VAL A 114 4.51 1.90 8.25
C VAL A 114 5.56 2.36 9.24
N THR A 115 5.40 3.58 9.75
CA THR A 115 6.29 4.16 10.75
C THR A 115 5.47 4.96 11.75
N VAL A 116 5.89 4.96 13.00
CA VAL A 116 5.36 5.86 14.02
C VAL A 116 6.51 6.68 14.58
N THR A 117 6.37 7.99 14.55
CA THR A 117 7.34 8.94 15.10
C THR A 117 6.58 9.91 16.01
N ASP A 118 6.89 9.94 17.28
CA ASP A 118 6.30 10.85 18.28
C ASP A 118 4.77 10.92 18.23
N GLY A 119 4.12 9.74 18.15
CA GLY A 119 2.67 9.62 18.10
C GLY A 119 2.05 9.95 16.73
N VAL A 120 2.86 10.22 15.71
CA VAL A 120 2.38 10.37 14.34
C VAL A 120 2.66 9.10 13.54
N ARG A 121 1.61 8.44 13.08
CA ARG A 121 1.67 7.23 12.26
C ARG A 121 1.65 7.60 10.79
N ILE A 122 2.62 7.11 10.05
CA ILE A 122 2.71 7.23 8.58
C ILE A 122 2.54 5.86 7.95
N GLU A 123 1.62 5.75 7.02
CA GLU A 123 1.54 4.63 6.08
C GLU A 123 1.83 5.14 4.67
N ALA A 124 2.83 4.57 4.00
CA ALA A 124 3.16 4.91 2.63
C ALA A 124 3.02 3.68 1.73
N SER A 125 2.51 3.87 0.52
CA SER A 125 2.36 2.82 -0.48
C SER A 125 2.63 3.37 -1.87
N SER A 126 3.14 2.54 -2.77
CA SER A 126 3.33 2.91 -4.18
C SER A 126 2.70 1.90 -5.13
N LYS A 127 2.42 2.35 -6.35
CA LYS A 127 1.92 1.52 -7.45
C LYS A 127 2.54 1.99 -8.77
N TYR A 128 2.90 1.04 -9.62
CA TYR A 128 3.32 1.31 -10.98
C TYR A 128 2.14 1.74 -11.85
N VAL A 129 2.34 2.77 -12.69
CA VAL A 129 1.31 3.31 -13.59
C VAL A 129 1.70 3.01 -15.03
N GLN A 130 1.24 1.88 -15.54
CA GLN A 130 1.59 1.38 -16.87
C GLN A 130 1.19 2.35 -17.99
N SER A 131 0.01 2.97 -17.90
CA SER A 131 -0.50 3.92 -18.90
C SER A 131 0.35 5.18 -19.09
N HIS A 132 1.17 5.51 -18.11
CA HIS A 132 2.04 6.70 -18.12
C HIS A 132 3.52 6.34 -18.12
N SER A 133 3.84 5.09 -18.35
CA SER A 133 5.21 4.58 -18.41
C SER A 133 5.62 4.24 -19.84
N ASN A 134 6.89 4.44 -20.17
CA ASN A 134 7.48 4.04 -21.42
C ASN A 134 8.82 3.32 -21.16
N PRO A 135 8.81 1.99 -20.95
CA PRO A 135 10.01 1.21 -20.72
C PRO A 135 11.05 1.30 -21.84
N ALA A 136 10.61 1.53 -23.10
CA ALA A 136 11.52 1.68 -24.24
C ALA A 136 12.39 2.94 -24.13
N SER A 137 11.89 4.00 -23.46
CA SER A 137 12.64 5.22 -23.14
C SER A 137 13.17 5.25 -21.70
N ASN A 138 13.19 4.12 -20.99
CA ASN A 138 13.55 4.02 -19.59
C ASN A 138 12.76 5.00 -18.70
N THR A 139 11.48 5.17 -18.95
CA THR A 139 10.60 6.02 -18.14
C THR A 139 9.58 5.14 -17.44
N TYR A 140 9.69 5.06 -16.12
CA TYR A 140 8.80 4.28 -15.27
C TYR A 140 8.08 5.23 -14.31
N ARG A 141 6.76 5.41 -14.53
CA ARG A 141 5.89 6.23 -13.69
C ARG A 141 5.36 5.42 -12.51
N PHE A 142 5.55 5.97 -11.32
CA PHE A 142 4.95 5.46 -10.10
C PHE A 142 4.05 6.53 -9.47
N THR A 143 2.93 6.10 -8.96
CA THR A 143 2.16 6.88 -8.00
C THR A 143 2.46 6.38 -6.59
N TYR A 144 2.35 7.25 -5.61
CA TYR A 144 2.44 6.90 -4.20
C TYR A 144 1.41 7.64 -3.39
N ARG A 145 1.01 7.00 -2.31
CA ARG A 145 0.03 7.51 -1.36
C ARG A 145 0.63 7.46 0.03
N VAL A 146 0.44 8.52 0.77
CA VAL A 146 0.88 8.66 2.16
C VAL A 146 -0.31 9.03 3.02
N THR A 147 -0.56 8.22 4.04
CA THR A 147 -1.60 8.42 5.05
C THR A 147 -0.92 8.81 6.34
N ILE A 148 -1.35 9.91 6.95
CA ILE A 148 -0.81 10.52 8.15
C ILE A 148 -1.89 10.49 9.22
N THR A 149 -1.67 9.79 10.31
CA THR A 149 -2.61 9.71 11.43
C THR A 149 -1.98 10.29 12.69
N ASN A 150 -2.62 11.27 13.30
CA ASN A 150 -2.23 11.75 14.60
C ASN A 150 -2.78 10.82 15.68
N GLN A 151 -1.90 10.04 16.33
CA GLN A 151 -2.25 9.14 17.42
C GLN A 151 -2.05 9.78 18.82
N ASN A 152 -1.61 11.04 18.88
CA ASN A 152 -1.53 11.75 20.15
C ASN A 152 -2.94 12.07 20.66
N GLU A 153 -3.12 12.08 21.97
CA GLU A 153 -4.40 12.36 22.62
C GLU A 153 -4.56 13.83 23.00
N GLU A 154 -3.46 14.56 23.21
CA GLU A 154 -3.46 15.90 23.83
C GLU A 154 -2.96 17.01 22.90
N CYS A 155 -2.42 16.70 21.73
CA CYS A 155 -1.85 17.72 20.85
C CYS A 155 -2.29 17.57 19.40
N SER A 156 -2.40 18.69 18.71
CA SER A 156 -2.60 18.73 17.26
C SER A 156 -1.25 18.75 16.55
N ILE A 157 -1.22 18.17 15.34
CA ILE A 157 -0.01 18.10 14.52
C ILE A 157 -0.26 18.84 13.20
N GLN A 158 0.50 19.88 12.95
CA GLN A 158 0.46 20.57 11.66
C GLN A 158 1.59 20.11 10.78
N ILE A 159 1.26 19.65 9.58
CA ILE A 159 2.27 19.26 8.58
C ILE A 159 2.61 20.49 7.73
N LEU A 160 3.88 20.87 7.75
CA LEU A 160 4.40 22.05 7.05
C LEU A 160 4.93 21.73 5.66
N GLY A 161 5.47 20.52 5.47
CA GLY A 161 6.09 20.12 4.22
C GLY A 161 6.62 18.71 4.23
N ARG A 162 7.32 18.35 3.16
CA ARG A 162 7.93 17.03 3.00
C ARG A 162 9.30 17.14 2.35
N GLN A 163 10.15 16.17 2.69
CA GLN A 163 11.42 15.95 2.02
C GLN A 163 11.52 14.47 1.63
N TYR A 164 11.64 14.17 0.34
CA TYR A 164 11.75 12.81 -0.16
C TYR A 164 12.95 12.66 -1.09
N THR A 165 13.55 11.49 -1.04
CA THR A 165 14.54 11.03 -2.02
C THR A 165 14.01 9.76 -2.67
N PHE A 166 13.87 9.81 -3.99
CA PHE A 166 13.54 8.68 -4.85
C PHE A 166 14.84 8.18 -5.47
N GLU A 167 15.15 6.91 -5.28
CA GLU A 167 16.38 6.30 -5.79
C GLU A 167 16.03 5.09 -6.66
N SER A 168 16.48 5.08 -7.92
CA SER A 168 16.32 3.95 -8.81
C SER A 168 17.41 2.90 -8.57
N GLU A 169 17.18 1.67 -9.01
CA GLU A 169 18.19 0.61 -8.98
C GLU A 169 19.42 0.91 -9.87
N LYS A 170 19.30 1.85 -10.81
CA LYS A 170 20.41 2.34 -11.63
C LYS A 170 21.18 3.49 -10.97
N GLY A 171 20.76 3.94 -9.80
CA GLY A 171 21.41 5.02 -9.04
C GLY A 171 20.93 6.42 -9.39
N GLN A 172 19.90 6.59 -10.25
CA GLN A 172 19.24 7.88 -10.43
C GLN A 172 18.63 8.33 -9.11
N ARG A 173 18.84 9.58 -8.75
CA ARG A 173 18.25 10.21 -7.57
C ARG A 173 17.41 11.42 -7.96
N VAL A 174 16.14 11.40 -7.55
CA VAL A 174 15.23 12.54 -7.63
C VAL A 174 14.89 12.96 -6.21
N ALA A 175 15.11 14.22 -5.88
CA ALA A 175 14.85 14.72 -4.54
C ALA A 175 13.77 15.81 -4.53
N LEU A 176 12.84 15.70 -3.59
CA LEU A 176 12.02 16.83 -3.16
C LEU A 176 12.76 17.51 -2.01
N PRO A 177 13.19 18.77 -2.20
CA PRO A 177 13.98 19.46 -1.18
C PRO A 177 13.14 19.83 0.04
N ARG A 178 13.82 20.01 1.19
CA ARG A 178 13.20 20.36 2.47
C ARG A 178 12.31 21.62 2.42
N ASN A 179 12.65 22.57 1.54
CA ASN A 179 11.94 23.82 1.40
C ASN A 179 10.70 23.76 0.51
N SER A 180 10.29 22.56 0.06
CA SER A 180 9.03 22.42 -0.67
C SER A 180 7.86 22.64 0.28
N PRO A 181 7.08 23.73 0.12
CA PRO A 181 6.04 24.07 1.08
C PRO A 181 4.85 23.11 0.96
N GLY A 182 4.38 22.65 2.11
CA GLY A 182 3.17 21.83 2.20
C GLY A 182 3.26 20.44 1.57
N ILE A 183 2.14 19.79 1.55
CA ILE A 183 1.90 18.51 0.87
C ILE A 183 0.74 18.68 -0.09
N VAL A 184 1.02 18.53 -1.41
CA VAL A 184 0.02 18.71 -2.48
C VAL A 184 -0.78 20.02 -2.36
N GLY A 185 -0.09 21.12 -2.01
CA GLY A 185 -0.71 22.45 -1.86
C GLY A 185 -1.45 22.67 -0.53
N ALA A 186 -1.36 21.76 0.43
CA ALA A 186 -1.97 21.85 1.74
C ALA A 186 -0.96 21.80 2.88
N THR A 187 -1.30 22.44 4.01
CA THR A 187 -0.59 22.32 5.29
C THR A 187 -1.60 21.87 6.36
N PRO A 188 -2.01 20.59 6.35
CA PRO A 188 -3.10 20.13 7.20
C PRO A 188 -2.72 20.19 8.68
N LEU A 189 -3.69 20.62 9.50
CA LEU A 189 -3.65 20.54 10.95
C LEU A 189 -4.50 19.32 11.37
N LEU A 190 -3.87 18.33 11.95
CA LEU A 190 -4.50 17.11 12.40
C LEU A 190 -4.77 17.19 13.91
N ALA A 191 -6.01 17.25 14.31
CA ALA A 191 -6.40 17.05 15.70
C ALA A 191 -6.14 15.60 16.14
N PRO A 192 -6.17 15.31 17.46
CA PRO A 192 -6.09 13.95 17.98
C PRO A 192 -7.01 12.97 17.24
N GLY A 193 -6.46 11.83 16.81
CA GLY A 193 -7.17 10.78 16.08
C GLY A 193 -7.45 11.08 14.60
N GLN A 194 -7.21 12.29 14.10
CA GLN A 194 -7.48 12.63 12.71
C GLN A 194 -6.45 12.04 11.74
N THR A 195 -6.91 11.75 10.55
CA THR A 195 -6.10 11.21 9.46
C THR A 195 -6.22 12.07 8.20
N PHE A 196 -5.07 12.38 7.61
CA PHE A 196 -4.95 13.05 6.31
C PHE A 196 -4.24 12.13 5.33
N GLU A 197 -4.73 12.07 4.11
CA GLU A 197 -4.16 11.26 3.04
C GLU A 197 -3.86 12.10 1.81
N TYR A 198 -2.75 11.84 1.13
CA TYR A 198 -2.44 12.47 -0.14
C TYR A 198 -1.77 11.52 -1.13
N GLY A 199 -1.96 11.79 -2.40
CA GLY A 199 -1.36 11.08 -3.52
C GLY A 199 -0.46 11.98 -4.35
N SER A 200 0.64 11.43 -4.85
CA SER A 200 1.56 12.09 -5.76
C SER A 200 2.25 11.06 -6.66
N GLY A 201 3.09 11.51 -7.58
CA GLY A 201 3.79 10.63 -8.51
C GLY A 201 5.24 11.01 -8.75
N VAL A 202 6.01 10.06 -9.29
CA VAL A 202 7.41 10.23 -9.67
C VAL A 202 7.73 9.39 -10.90
N ASP A 203 8.64 9.89 -11.73
CA ASP A 203 9.27 9.13 -12.81
C ASP A 203 10.70 8.76 -12.42
N ILE A 204 11.06 7.49 -12.61
CA ILE A 204 12.43 7.02 -12.48
C ILE A 204 12.86 6.26 -13.75
N ASP A 205 14.16 6.06 -13.92
CA ASP A 205 14.77 5.47 -15.12
C ASP A 205 14.85 3.94 -15.09
N ALA A 206 14.26 3.30 -14.10
CA ALA A 206 14.34 1.85 -13.89
C ALA A 206 13.03 1.26 -13.40
N PRO A 207 12.78 -0.05 -13.64
CA PRO A 207 11.57 -0.72 -13.16
C PRO A 207 11.52 -0.88 -11.64
N ARG A 208 12.64 -0.66 -10.96
CA ARG A 208 12.72 -0.75 -9.50
C ARG A 208 13.40 0.46 -8.90
N GLY A 209 12.94 0.83 -7.72
CA GLY A 209 13.50 1.91 -6.93
C GLY A 209 12.96 1.90 -5.51
N SER A 210 13.22 2.98 -4.81
CA SER A 210 12.74 3.16 -3.45
C SER A 210 12.55 4.63 -3.11
N VAL A 211 11.76 4.89 -2.09
CA VAL A 211 11.51 6.21 -1.53
C VAL A 211 11.88 6.21 -0.07
N THR A 212 12.55 7.27 0.37
CA THR A 212 12.83 7.56 1.78
C THR A 212 12.64 9.03 2.05
N GLY A 213 12.35 9.40 3.31
CA GLY A 213 12.27 10.81 3.66
C GLY A 213 11.58 11.08 4.98
N CYS A 214 11.08 12.29 5.13
CA CYS A 214 10.34 12.74 6.30
C CYS A 214 9.29 13.80 5.94
N LEU A 215 8.37 14.01 6.86
CA LEU A 215 7.47 15.15 6.88
C LEU A 215 7.96 16.13 7.95
N HIS A 216 7.92 17.41 7.65
CA HIS A 216 8.21 18.47 8.62
C HIS A 216 6.91 18.85 9.31
N ALA A 217 6.89 18.77 10.63
CA ALA A 217 5.70 18.97 11.41
C ALA A 217 5.95 19.89 12.62
N VAL A 218 4.86 20.49 13.10
CA VAL A 218 4.80 21.23 14.35
C VAL A 218 3.79 20.57 15.27
N ARG A 219 4.21 20.30 16.49
CA ARG A 219 3.31 19.89 17.58
C ARG A 219 2.71 21.16 18.20
N LYS A 220 1.40 21.27 18.22
CA LYS A 220 0.64 22.37 18.82
C LYS A 220 -0.14 21.87 20.02
N THR A 221 0.07 22.54 21.15
CA THR A 221 -0.74 22.38 22.36
C THR A 221 -1.60 23.63 22.58
N GLU A 222 -2.58 23.56 23.47
CA GLU A 222 -3.46 24.70 23.77
C GLU A 222 -2.70 25.92 24.32
N ASP A 223 -1.55 25.68 24.99
CA ASP A 223 -0.75 26.70 25.69
C ASP A 223 0.41 27.26 24.82
N ASP A 224 0.71 26.69 23.63
CA ASP A 224 1.86 27.05 22.81
C ASP A 224 1.48 27.20 21.33
N ASP A 225 1.30 28.44 20.89
CA ASP A 225 0.95 28.79 19.51
C ASP A 225 2.13 28.59 18.53
N ASP A 226 3.38 28.69 18.99
CA ASP A 226 4.57 28.53 18.16
C ASP A 226 4.89 27.05 17.94
N GLY A 227 4.66 26.22 18.93
CA GLY A 227 4.78 24.76 18.86
C GLY A 227 6.21 24.26 18.67
N GLU A 228 6.40 22.96 18.88
CA GLU A 228 7.67 22.26 18.69
C GLU A 228 7.81 21.72 17.28
N LEU A 229 8.89 22.11 16.58
CA LEU A 229 9.25 21.58 15.26
C LEU A 229 9.90 20.20 15.39
N PHE A 230 9.45 19.23 14.60
CA PHE A 230 10.05 17.90 14.51
C PHE A 230 9.87 17.26 13.14
N ASP A 231 10.68 16.23 12.84
CA ASP A 231 10.59 15.48 11.60
C ASP A 231 9.89 14.14 11.86
N VAL A 232 8.82 13.88 11.13
CA VAL A 232 8.10 12.59 11.11
C VAL A 232 8.69 11.71 10.03
N LEU A 233 9.27 10.58 10.41
CA LEU A 233 9.95 9.69 9.48
C LEU A 233 8.95 8.99 8.55
N VAL A 234 9.33 8.90 7.29
CA VAL A 234 8.70 8.03 6.30
C VAL A 234 9.66 6.89 6.00
N SER A 235 9.37 5.71 6.53
CA SER A 235 10.19 4.53 6.30
C SER A 235 10.27 4.18 4.82
N LYS A 236 11.38 3.59 4.45
CA LYS A 236 11.65 3.18 3.07
C LYS A 236 10.52 2.28 2.55
N PHE A 237 9.96 2.64 1.40
CA PHE A 237 9.04 1.81 0.63
C PHE A 237 9.54 1.65 -0.80
N ALA A 238 9.21 0.51 -1.42
CA ALA A 238 9.72 0.17 -2.74
C ALA A 238 8.85 0.78 -3.86
N LEU A 239 9.48 1.02 -4.99
CA LEU A 239 8.86 1.27 -6.29
C LEU A 239 9.13 0.04 -7.16
N VAL A 240 8.10 -0.71 -7.56
CA VAL A 240 8.27 -1.96 -8.31
C VAL A 240 7.30 -2.00 -9.46
N ALA A 241 7.82 -2.04 -10.69
CA ALA A 241 7.03 -2.35 -11.87
C ALA A 241 6.85 -3.88 -11.97
N PRO A 242 5.63 -4.37 -12.23
CA PRO A 242 5.40 -5.79 -12.48
C PRO A 242 6.27 -6.29 -13.63
N HIS A 243 6.73 -7.52 -13.52
CA HIS A 243 7.49 -8.14 -14.60
C HIS A 243 6.57 -8.33 -15.81
N THR A 244 6.80 -7.58 -16.90
CA THR A 244 6.08 -7.82 -18.16
C THR A 244 6.74 -9.02 -18.84
N PRO A 245 6.02 -10.15 -19.03
CA PRO A 245 6.57 -11.26 -19.78
C PRO A 245 6.73 -10.81 -21.25
N GLY A 246 7.94 -10.56 -21.71
CA GLY A 246 8.16 -10.19 -23.10
C GLY A 246 9.45 -9.44 -23.43
N ASN A 247 10.21 -8.98 -22.47
CA ASN A 247 11.52 -8.35 -22.70
C ASN A 247 12.64 -9.26 -22.15
N ARG A 248 13.00 -10.28 -22.92
CA ARG A 248 14.29 -11.00 -22.81
C ARG A 248 15.16 -10.59 -23.96
#